data_0242b613698acfff2c647f5860a478f6
#
_entry.id   0242b613698acfff2c647f5860a478f6
#
_cell.length_a   1.000
_cell.length_b   1.000
_cell.length_c   1.000
_cell.angle_alpha   90.00
_cell.angle_beta   90.00
_cell.angle_gamma   90.00
#
_symmetry.space_group_name_H-M   'P 1'
#
loop_
_entity.id
_entity.type
_entity.pdbx_description
1 polymer ?
#
loop_
_entity_poly.entity_id
_entity_poly.type
_entity_poly.pdbx_seq_one_letter_code
_entity_poly.pdbx_strand_id
1 'polypeptide(L)'
;GYSAFMDFRIQKIFPGVYRGSSYVEDTSTIDFGLRGVLNNGYEWDVSYTENTYDVVQTGRNFLASALYDKIHNIGGVDGFGNPCVLDTNDLIDGDPANGEVDDWWGIYGYSAFYSQPNCYNWDWYLSTQTPADAEALRVDNVEPADAFSELFQATLTGDLMQLPYGPLAFAAVIENQTKGYEVNLSDLNKQGLLWGIGGVDGGGERERNA
;
A
#
# COMPACT_ATOMS: atom_id res chain seq x y z
N GLY A 1 24.33 -37.20 15.15
CA GLY A 1 22.92 -37.13 15.47
C GLY A 1 22.26 -36.15 14.53
N TYR A 2 21.30 -36.61 13.72
CA TYR A 2 20.50 -35.72 12.90
C TYR A 2 19.40 -35.13 13.80
N SER A 3 19.44 -33.81 14.02
CA SER A 3 18.33 -33.09 14.63
C SER A 3 17.23 -32.95 13.57
N ALA A 4 16.14 -33.67 13.73
CA ALA A 4 14.96 -33.44 12.91
C ALA A 4 14.31 -32.14 13.40
N PHE A 5 14.42 -31.07 12.62
CA PHE A 5 13.62 -29.87 12.84
C PHE A 5 12.19 -30.16 12.39
N MET A 6 11.26 -30.16 13.33
CA MET A 6 9.85 -30.12 13.02
C MET A 6 9.44 -28.66 12.88
N ASP A 7 9.11 -28.25 11.68
CA ASP A 7 8.48 -26.95 11.43
C ASP A 7 6.99 -27.06 11.76
N PHE A 8 6.57 -26.49 12.87
CA PHE A 8 5.17 -26.44 13.26
C PHE A 8 4.58 -25.10 12.79
N ARG A 9 3.73 -25.16 11.78
CA ARG A 9 2.89 -24.00 11.42
C ARG A 9 1.59 -24.07 12.20
N ILE A 10 1.41 -23.19 13.15
CA ILE A 10 0.16 -23.03 13.88
C ILE A 10 -0.57 -21.82 13.29
N GLN A 11 -1.79 -22.04 12.84
CA GLN A 11 -2.64 -20.97 12.36
C GLN A 11 -3.60 -20.55 13.44
N LYS A 12 -3.52 -19.27 13.87
CA LYS A 12 -4.38 -18.72 14.92
C LYS A 12 -5.47 -17.86 14.28
N ILE A 13 -6.71 -18.11 14.71
CA ILE A 13 -7.87 -17.31 14.31
C ILE A 13 -8.26 -16.44 15.49
N PHE A 14 -8.39 -15.13 15.27
CA PHE A 14 -8.89 -14.17 16.24
C PHE A 14 -10.37 -13.92 15.97
N PRO A 15 -11.28 -14.42 16.83
CA PRO A 15 -12.71 -14.22 16.62
C PRO A 15 -13.10 -12.76 16.78
N GLY A 16 -13.95 -12.27 15.89
CA GLY A 16 -14.48 -10.90 15.96
C GLY A 16 -13.55 -9.81 15.41
N VAL A 17 -12.38 -10.17 14.90
CA VAL A 17 -11.48 -9.23 14.25
C VAL A 17 -11.43 -9.50 12.75
N TYR A 18 -11.96 -8.57 12.00
CA TYR A 18 -11.84 -8.57 10.55
C TYR A 18 -10.62 -7.73 10.16
N ARG A 19 -9.71 -8.31 9.40
CA ARG A 19 -8.81 -7.52 8.56
C ARG A 19 -9.69 -6.94 7.47
N GLY A 20 -10.11 -5.70 7.66
CA GLY A 20 -10.92 -4.99 6.69
C GLY A 20 -10.24 -3.69 6.33
N SER A 21 -10.52 -3.21 5.14
CA SER A 21 -10.17 -1.86 4.75
C SER A 21 -11.44 -1.11 4.44
N SER A 22 -11.50 0.14 4.85
CA SER A 22 -12.49 1.10 4.39
C SER A 22 -11.83 2.11 3.47
N TYR A 23 -12.57 2.56 2.48
CA TYR A 23 -12.12 3.53 1.49
C TYR A 23 -13.04 4.73 1.54
N VAL A 24 -12.45 5.91 1.55
CA VAL A 24 -13.13 7.17 1.30
C VAL A 24 -12.55 7.70 0.02
N GLU A 25 -13.42 7.87 -0.99
CA GLU A 25 -13.02 8.25 -2.34
C GLU A 25 -13.67 9.57 -2.71
N ASP A 26 -12.91 10.47 -3.28
CA ASP A 26 -13.38 11.73 -3.86
C ASP A 26 -12.89 11.83 -5.30
N THR A 27 -13.78 12.23 -6.19
CA THR A 27 -13.47 12.35 -7.60
C THR A 27 -14.00 13.68 -8.13
N SER A 28 -13.15 14.44 -8.77
CA SER A 28 -13.53 15.68 -9.44
C SER A 28 -13.20 15.61 -10.91
N THR A 29 -14.11 16.12 -11.74
CA THR A 29 -13.89 16.26 -13.19
C THR A 29 -14.28 17.66 -13.60
N ILE A 30 -13.35 18.32 -14.28
CA ILE A 30 -13.58 19.60 -14.96
C ILE A 30 -13.41 19.35 -16.45
N ASP A 31 -14.43 19.68 -17.21
CA ASP A 31 -14.43 19.53 -18.66
C ASP A 31 -14.99 20.79 -19.30
N PHE A 32 -14.24 21.36 -20.20
CA PHE A 32 -14.71 22.48 -21.00
C PHE A 32 -14.15 22.41 -22.42
N GLY A 33 -14.91 22.90 -23.36
CA GLY A 33 -14.50 22.91 -24.74
C GLY A 33 -15.21 24.00 -25.55
N LEU A 34 -14.60 24.31 -26.66
CA LEU A 34 -15.13 25.23 -27.68
C LEU A 34 -15.08 24.54 -29.01
N ARG A 35 -16.13 24.71 -29.81
CA ARG A 35 -16.19 24.20 -31.17
C ARG A 35 -16.77 25.24 -32.11
N GLY A 36 -16.41 25.15 -33.34
CA GLY A 36 -16.91 26.10 -34.33
C GLY A 36 -16.61 25.67 -35.75
N VAL A 37 -17.12 26.48 -36.68
CA VAL A 37 -16.89 26.31 -38.11
C VAL A 37 -16.22 27.56 -38.62
N LEU A 38 -15.12 27.40 -39.36
CA LEU A 38 -14.43 28.51 -40.05
C LEU A 38 -15.18 28.91 -41.33
N ASN A 39 -14.91 30.11 -41.80
CA ASN A 39 -15.55 30.64 -43.03
C ASN A 39 -15.32 29.78 -44.28
N ASN A 40 -14.29 28.95 -44.29
CA ASN A 40 -13.96 27.99 -45.34
C ASN A 40 -14.64 26.62 -45.18
N GLY A 41 -15.53 26.48 -44.20
CA GLY A 41 -16.24 25.23 -43.93
C GLY A 41 -15.46 24.22 -43.06
N TYR A 42 -14.28 24.56 -42.60
CA TYR A 42 -13.54 23.66 -41.69
C TYR A 42 -14.15 23.71 -40.31
N GLU A 43 -14.28 22.54 -39.68
CA GLU A 43 -14.77 22.39 -38.33
C GLU A 43 -13.58 22.25 -37.37
N TRP A 44 -13.66 22.93 -36.24
CA TRP A 44 -12.65 22.84 -35.19
C TRP A 44 -13.30 22.60 -33.85
N ASP A 45 -12.56 21.89 -33.00
CA ASP A 45 -12.90 21.62 -31.61
C ASP A 45 -11.63 21.76 -30.78
N VAL A 46 -11.74 22.40 -29.62
CA VAL A 46 -10.68 22.49 -28.61
C VAL A 46 -11.29 22.18 -27.28
N SER A 47 -10.73 21.21 -26.58
CA SER A 47 -11.22 20.80 -25.28
C SER A 47 -10.07 20.63 -24.26
N TYR A 48 -10.42 20.83 -23.01
CA TYR A 48 -9.57 20.53 -21.86
C TYR A 48 -10.38 19.77 -20.84
N THR A 49 -9.83 18.67 -20.38
CA THR A 49 -10.41 17.82 -19.34
C THR A 49 -9.38 17.60 -18.25
N GLU A 50 -9.79 17.84 -17.01
CA GLU A 50 -9.01 17.55 -15.81
C GLU A 50 -9.80 16.61 -14.92
N ASN A 51 -9.16 15.51 -14.50
CA ASN A 51 -9.72 14.57 -13.55
C ASN A 51 -8.78 14.44 -12.38
N THR A 52 -9.32 14.51 -11.17
CA THR A 52 -8.63 14.19 -9.94
C THR A 52 -9.35 13.07 -9.20
N TYR A 53 -8.59 12.20 -8.59
CA TYR A 53 -9.08 11.09 -7.79
C TYR A 53 -8.27 11.00 -6.52
N ASP A 54 -8.91 11.23 -5.40
CA ASP A 54 -8.34 11.15 -4.07
C ASP A 54 -8.95 9.96 -3.34
N VAL A 55 -8.12 9.14 -2.71
CA VAL A 55 -8.59 8.01 -1.92
C VAL A 55 -7.82 7.94 -0.61
N VAL A 56 -8.54 7.72 0.46
CA VAL A 56 -7.96 7.41 1.77
C VAL A 56 -8.40 6.01 2.15
N GLN A 57 -7.42 5.11 2.16
CA GLN A 57 -7.62 3.75 2.67
C GLN A 57 -7.30 3.73 4.16
N THR A 58 -8.24 3.23 4.96
CA THR A 58 -8.00 2.89 6.36
C THR A 58 -8.01 1.38 6.52
N GLY A 59 -6.85 0.80 6.78
CA GLY A 59 -6.65 -0.62 6.99
C GLY A 59 -6.62 -0.97 8.48
N ARG A 60 -7.18 -2.13 8.85
CA ARG A 60 -7.11 -2.69 10.21
C ARG A 60 -6.11 -3.82 10.23
N ASN A 61 -5.00 -3.61 10.93
CA ASN A 61 -3.89 -4.53 10.95
C ASN A 61 -3.45 -4.83 12.39
N PHE A 62 -2.55 -5.80 12.53
CA PHE A 62 -1.90 -6.07 13.80
C PHE A 62 -0.53 -5.40 13.86
N LEU A 63 -0.23 -4.80 15.00
CA LEU A 63 1.10 -4.30 15.29
C LEU A 63 2.04 -5.48 15.56
N ALA A 64 3.12 -5.58 14.80
CA ALA A 64 4.04 -6.70 14.86
C ALA A 64 4.70 -6.82 16.26
N SER A 65 5.12 -5.69 16.85
CA SER A 65 5.71 -5.65 18.19
C SER A 65 4.75 -6.15 19.27
N ALA A 66 3.49 -5.69 19.25
CA ALA A 66 2.49 -6.11 20.22
C ALA A 66 2.18 -7.61 20.14
N LEU A 67 2.16 -8.16 18.91
CA LEU A 67 1.99 -9.59 18.70
C LEU A 67 3.22 -10.37 19.22
N TYR A 68 4.43 -9.85 18.93
CA TYR A 68 5.69 -10.41 19.39
C TYR A 68 5.75 -10.46 20.91
N ASP A 69 5.43 -9.35 21.60
CA ASP A 69 5.41 -9.26 23.06
C ASP A 69 4.49 -10.32 23.68
N LYS A 70 3.35 -10.58 23.05
CA LYS A 70 2.41 -11.62 23.52
C LYS A 70 2.95 -13.03 23.32
N ILE A 71 3.57 -13.30 22.19
CA ILE A 71 4.14 -14.61 21.87
C ILE A 71 5.31 -14.93 22.80
N HIS A 72 6.14 -13.96 23.09
CA HIS A 72 7.36 -14.14 23.89
C HIS A 72 7.21 -13.72 25.36
N ASN A 73 5.98 -13.44 25.82
CA ASN A 73 5.69 -13.05 27.20
C ASN A 73 6.57 -11.90 27.72
N ILE A 74 6.89 -10.95 26.83
CA ILE A 74 7.76 -9.82 27.18
C ILE A 74 7.15 -9.01 28.32
N GLY A 75 7.96 -8.71 29.33
CA GLY A 75 7.53 -8.08 30.59
C GLY A 75 6.96 -9.06 31.63
N GLY A 76 6.86 -10.35 31.28
CA GLY A 76 6.50 -11.41 32.22
C GLY A 76 7.73 -12.16 32.79
N VAL A 77 7.48 -13.35 33.27
CA VAL A 77 8.55 -14.27 33.76
C VAL A 77 8.38 -15.63 33.08
N ASP A 78 9.50 -16.33 32.92
CA ASP A 78 9.50 -17.72 32.46
C ASP A 78 9.02 -18.70 33.59
N GLY A 79 8.93 -19.99 33.24
CA GLY A 79 8.53 -21.04 34.19
C GLY A 79 9.49 -21.22 35.38
N PHE A 80 10.64 -20.57 35.41
CA PHE A 80 11.64 -20.60 36.45
C PHE A 80 11.73 -19.30 37.24
N GLY A 81 10.91 -18.27 36.89
CA GLY A 81 10.88 -16.98 37.54
C GLY A 81 11.89 -15.96 36.98
N ASN A 82 12.58 -16.25 35.89
CA ASN A 82 13.44 -15.28 35.23
C ASN A 82 12.62 -14.29 34.39
N PRO A 83 13.01 -13.00 34.34
CA PRO A 83 12.29 -12.03 33.52
C PRO A 83 12.43 -12.34 32.03
N CYS A 84 11.31 -12.27 31.33
CA CYS A 84 11.27 -12.32 29.88
C CYS A 84 11.45 -10.89 29.35
N VAL A 85 12.61 -10.61 28.81
CA VAL A 85 12.99 -9.30 28.30
C VAL A 85 13.13 -9.34 26.79
N LEU A 86 12.84 -8.23 26.15
CA LEU A 86 13.16 -8.06 24.74
C LEU A 86 14.69 -8.05 24.61
N ASP A 87 15.22 -8.97 23.82
CA ASP A 87 16.63 -8.89 23.43
C ASP A 87 16.77 -7.80 22.38
N THR A 88 17.34 -6.68 22.78
CA THR A 88 17.49 -5.52 21.88
C THR A 88 18.53 -5.76 20.79
N ASN A 89 19.34 -6.82 20.94
CA ASN A 89 20.31 -7.18 19.90
C ASN A 89 19.63 -7.93 18.72
N ASP A 90 18.41 -8.41 18.93
CA ASP A 90 17.66 -9.16 17.91
C ASP A 90 16.61 -8.27 17.18
N LEU A 91 16.55 -6.99 17.51
CA LEU A 91 15.67 -6.06 16.83
C LEU A 91 16.34 -5.55 15.55
N ILE A 92 15.57 -5.50 14.48
CA ILE A 92 15.96 -4.72 13.31
C ILE A 92 15.97 -3.25 13.72
N ASP A 93 17.13 -2.72 13.97
CA ASP A 93 17.31 -1.32 14.30
C ASP A 93 17.68 -0.46 13.06
N GLY A 94 17.88 -1.11 11.92
CA GLY A 94 18.30 -0.46 10.68
C GLY A 94 19.76 -0.02 10.71
N ASP A 95 20.54 -0.45 11.70
CA ASP A 95 21.96 -0.12 11.80
C ASP A 95 22.85 -1.28 11.33
N PRO A 96 23.34 -1.25 10.07
CA PRO A 96 24.24 -2.28 9.56
C PRO A 96 25.63 -2.26 10.23
N ALA A 97 25.89 -1.27 11.10
CA ALA A 97 27.22 -1.14 11.74
C ALA A 97 27.41 -2.04 12.95
N ASN A 98 26.33 -2.59 13.55
CA ASN A 98 26.41 -3.50 14.69
C ASN A 98 26.81 -4.93 14.30
N GLY A 99 26.88 -5.23 12.98
CA GLY A 99 27.26 -6.54 12.46
C GLY A 99 26.18 -7.61 12.54
N GLU A 100 24.97 -7.23 12.91
CA GLU A 100 23.81 -8.09 12.87
C GLU A 100 23.20 -8.06 11.46
N VAL A 101 22.76 -9.21 11.02
CA VAL A 101 21.98 -9.28 9.78
C VAL A 101 20.58 -8.83 10.14
N ASP A 102 20.16 -7.68 9.61
CA ASP A 102 18.76 -7.27 9.61
C ASP A 102 17.95 -8.34 8.88
N ASP A 103 17.73 -9.43 9.57
CA ASP A 103 17.03 -10.58 9.02
C ASP A 103 15.54 -10.39 9.30
N TRP A 104 14.77 -10.32 8.24
CA TRP A 104 13.31 -10.30 8.29
C TRP A 104 12.74 -11.41 9.18
N TRP A 105 13.49 -12.49 9.33
CA TRP A 105 13.20 -13.61 10.22
C TRP A 105 13.49 -13.31 11.70
N GLY A 106 14.40 -12.40 12.01
CA GLY A 106 14.72 -11.98 13.38
C GLY A 106 13.54 -11.29 14.05
N ILE A 107 12.82 -10.41 13.36
CA ILE A 107 11.59 -9.77 13.88
C ILE A 107 10.52 -10.82 14.20
N TYR A 108 10.47 -11.94 13.49
CA TYR A 108 9.39 -12.91 13.59
C TYR A 108 9.69 -14.06 14.56
N GLY A 109 10.70 -13.90 15.42
CA GLY A 109 10.82 -14.71 16.62
C GLY A 109 11.71 -15.93 16.52
N TYR A 110 12.54 -16.04 15.50
CA TYR A 110 13.48 -17.18 15.44
C TYR A 110 14.60 -17.04 16.45
N SER A 111 15.18 -15.84 16.60
CA SER A 111 16.27 -15.57 17.55
C SER A 111 15.77 -15.56 19.00
N ALA A 112 14.63 -14.93 19.27
CA ALA A 112 14.05 -14.93 20.62
C ALA A 112 13.65 -16.33 21.09
N PHE A 113 13.20 -17.20 20.20
CA PHE A 113 12.95 -18.61 20.52
C PHE A 113 14.22 -19.33 20.96
N TYR A 114 15.37 -19.01 20.35
CA TYR A 114 16.65 -19.61 20.71
C TYR A 114 17.30 -18.94 21.91
N SER A 115 17.17 -17.63 22.08
CA SER A 115 17.77 -16.90 23.19
C SER A 115 17.00 -17.09 24.52
N GLN A 116 15.68 -17.14 24.47
CA GLN A 116 14.80 -17.27 25.62
C GLN A 116 13.67 -18.30 25.39
N PRO A 117 14.00 -19.58 25.20
CA PRO A 117 12.99 -20.58 24.79
C PRO A 117 11.91 -20.82 25.87
N ASN A 118 12.21 -20.51 27.15
CA ASN A 118 11.26 -20.67 28.24
C ASN A 118 10.27 -19.51 28.37
N CYS A 119 10.49 -18.41 27.64
CA CYS A 119 9.61 -17.25 27.59
C CYS A 119 8.52 -17.38 26.54
N TYR A 120 8.55 -18.41 25.72
CA TYR A 120 7.52 -18.62 24.72
C TYR A 120 6.16 -18.90 25.36
N ASN A 121 5.19 -18.05 25.10
CA ASN A 121 3.87 -18.10 25.74
C ASN A 121 2.94 -19.12 25.05
N TRP A 122 3.23 -20.41 25.27
CA TRP A 122 2.44 -21.48 24.69
C TRP A 122 0.98 -21.44 25.15
N ASP A 123 0.72 -21.07 26.39
CA ASP A 123 -0.65 -21.00 26.93
C ASP A 123 -1.47 -19.96 26.19
N TRP A 124 -0.89 -18.78 25.96
CA TRP A 124 -1.55 -17.76 25.14
C TRP A 124 -1.73 -18.23 23.70
N TYR A 125 -0.69 -18.84 23.13
CA TYR A 125 -0.71 -19.26 21.74
C TYR A 125 -1.73 -20.37 21.48
N LEU A 126 -1.89 -21.31 22.41
CA LEU A 126 -2.82 -22.45 22.28
C LEU A 126 -4.23 -22.13 22.80
N SER A 127 -4.39 -21.07 23.62
CA SER A 127 -5.70 -20.68 24.16
C SER A 127 -6.61 -20.08 23.07
N THR A 128 -7.91 -20.13 23.35
CA THR A 128 -8.89 -19.39 22.54
C THR A 128 -8.76 -17.90 22.85
N GLN A 129 -8.51 -17.09 21.82
CA GLN A 129 -8.43 -15.64 21.99
C GLN A 129 -9.83 -15.03 22.05
N THR A 130 -9.97 -13.98 22.84
CA THR A 130 -11.17 -13.16 22.90
C THR A 130 -11.08 -11.99 21.90
N PRO A 131 -12.23 -11.35 21.55
CA PRO A 131 -12.19 -10.11 20.78
C PRO A 131 -11.36 -9.00 21.42
N ALA A 132 -11.30 -8.95 22.78
CA ALA A 132 -10.49 -7.97 23.48
C ALA A 132 -8.98 -8.22 23.33
N ASP A 133 -8.55 -9.47 23.30
CA ASP A 133 -7.14 -9.82 23.04
C ASP A 133 -6.72 -9.38 21.62
N ALA A 134 -7.62 -9.56 20.67
CA ALA A 134 -7.37 -9.15 19.28
C ALA A 134 -7.36 -7.63 19.12
N GLU A 135 -8.26 -6.93 19.83
CA GLU A 135 -8.31 -5.47 19.81
C GLU A 135 -7.05 -4.85 20.40
N ALA A 136 -6.45 -5.49 21.43
CA ALA A 136 -5.21 -5.04 22.03
C ALA A 136 -3.98 -5.13 21.10
N LEU A 137 -4.06 -5.96 20.07
CA LEU A 137 -3.01 -6.12 19.05
C LEU A 137 -3.24 -5.25 17.82
N ARG A 138 -4.45 -4.66 17.72
CA ARG A 138 -4.88 -3.97 16.51
C ARG A 138 -4.35 -2.55 16.45
N VAL A 139 -4.06 -2.15 15.23
CA VAL A 139 -3.76 -0.78 14.85
C VAL A 139 -4.45 -0.45 13.54
N ASP A 140 -4.99 0.76 13.45
CA ASP A 140 -5.51 1.28 12.19
C ASP A 140 -4.37 2.04 11.48
N ASN A 141 -4.13 1.72 10.22
CA ASN A 141 -3.21 2.46 9.38
C ASN A 141 -3.97 3.19 8.28
N VAL A 142 -3.58 4.42 8.03
CA VAL A 142 -4.22 5.31 7.06
C VAL A 142 -3.23 5.55 5.93
N GLU A 143 -3.67 5.29 4.71
CA GLU A 143 -2.86 5.39 3.50
C GLU A 143 -3.59 6.22 2.46
N PRO A 144 -3.24 7.50 2.30
CA PRO A 144 -3.76 8.33 1.22
C PRO A 144 -3.07 8.00 -0.10
N ALA A 145 -3.85 8.05 -1.17
CA ALA A 145 -3.35 8.00 -2.52
C ALA A 145 -4.15 8.97 -3.40
N ASP A 146 -3.47 9.57 -4.33
CA ASP A 146 -4.06 10.47 -5.29
C ASP A 146 -3.65 10.12 -6.72
N ALA A 147 -4.49 10.48 -7.66
CA ALA A 147 -4.20 10.36 -9.07
C ALA A 147 -4.83 11.53 -9.84
N PHE A 148 -4.17 11.95 -10.88
CA PHE A 148 -4.69 13.00 -11.74
C PHE A 148 -4.50 12.67 -13.23
N SER A 149 -5.33 13.29 -14.05
CA SER A 149 -5.18 13.22 -15.50
C SER A 149 -5.65 14.54 -16.11
N GLU A 150 -4.78 15.17 -16.83
CA GLU A 150 -5.06 16.36 -17.64
C GLU A 150 -4.98 15.99 -19.11
N LEU A 151 -5.95 16.42 -19.88
CA LEU A 151 -6.02 16.21 -21.33
C LEU A 151 -6.38 17.51 -22.03
N PHE A 152 -5.49 17.99 -22.87
CA PHE A 152 -5.78 19.00 -23.85
C PHE A 152 -5.88 18.35 -25.22
N GLN A 153 -6.94 18.65 -25.94
CA GLN A 153 -7.15 18.17 -27.31
C GLN A 153 -7.62 19.29 -28.23
N ALA A 154 -7.05 19.32 -29.41
CA ALA A 154 -7.53 20.20 -30.50
C ALA A 154 -7.69 19.39 -31.77
N THR A 155 -8.83 19.53 -32.43
CA THR A 155 -9.13 18.86 -33.69
C THR A 155 -9.47 19.88 -34.79
N LEU A 156 -9.10 19.56 -36.01
CA LEU A 156 -9.47 20.32 -37.20
C LEU A 156 -9.83 19.34 -38.32
N THR A 157 -11.03 19.46 -38.85
CA THR A 157 -11.51 18.61 -39.94
C THR A 157 -12.08 19.44 -41.06
N GLY A 158 -12.12 18.87 -42.28
CA GLY A 158 -12.75 19.53 -43.40
C GLY A 158 -12.38 18.90 -44.72
N ASP A 159 -12.99 19.45 -45.78
CA ASP A 159 -12.78 19.03 -47.16
C ASP A 159 -11.67 19.86 -47.81
N LEU A 160 -10.65 19.20 -48.34
CA LEU A 160 -9.55 19.85 -49.06
C LEU A 160 -9.93 20.19 -50.50
N MET A 161 -10.58 19.26 -51.20
CA MET A 161 -10.99 19.43 -52.60
C MET A 161 -12.07 18.42 -52.98
N GLN A 162 -12.86 18.79 -54.00
CA GLN A 162 -13.82 17.88 -54.61
C GLN A 162 -13.15 17.05 -55.71
N LEU A 163 -13.18 15.73 -55.55
CA LEU A 163 -12.74 14.79 -56.57
C LEU A 163 -13.94 14.23 -57.36
N PRO A 164 -13.73 13.61 -58.55
CA PRO A 164 -14.81 13.05 -59.35
C PRO A 164 -15.69 12.01 -58.63
N TYR A 165 -15.17 11.38 -57.59
CA TYR A 165 -15.83 10.31 -56.84
C TYR A 165 -16.19 10.70 -55.40
N GLY A 166 -16.03 11.98 -55.01
CA GLY A 166 -16.38 12.48 -53.68
C GLY A 166 -15.33 13.46 -53.14
N PRO A 167 -15.59 14.11 -52.00
CA PRO A 167 -14.65 15.03 -51.38
C PRO A 167 -13.41 14.29 -50.81
N LEU A 168 -12.24 14.92 -50.95
CA LEU A 168 -11.05 14.57 -50.22
C LEU A 168 -11.07 15.33 -48.90
N ALA A 169 -11.37 14.62 -47.79
CA ALA A 169 -11.41 15.19 -46.48
C ALA A 169 -10.09 14.95 -45.72
N PHE A 170 -9.83 15.78 -44.69
CA PHE A 170 -8.72 15.60 -43.75
C PHE A 170 -9.23 15.71 -42.31
N ALA A 171 -8.47 15.12 -41.41
CA ALA A 171 -8.61 15.30 -39.99
C ALA A 171 -7.20 15.47 -39.37
N ALA A 172 -7.03 16.51 -38.57
CA ALA A 172 -5.83 16.77 -37.81
C ALA A 172 -6.19 16.81 -36.31
N VAL A 173 -5.39 16.17 -35.48
CA VAL A 173 -5.57 16.13 -34.02
C VAL A 173 -4.25 16.49 -33.40
N ILE A 174 -4.30 17.33 -32.36
CA ILE A 174 -3.19 17.59 -31.43
C ILE A 174 -3.69 17.20 -30.08
N GLU A 175 -2.92 16.38 -29.36
CA GLU A 175 -3.23 15.91 -28.04
C GLU A 175 -2.02 16.09 -27.14
N ASN A 176 -2.25 16.66 -25.95
CA ASN A 176 -1.30 16.64 -24.84
C ASN A 176 -2.00 16.04 -23.64
N GLN A 177 -1.44 14.99 -23.07
CA GLN A 177 -1.97 14.32 -21.91
C GLN A 177 -0.90 14.15 -20.85
N THR A 178 -1.19 14.60 -19.62
CA THR A 178 -0.40 14.35 -18.42
C THR A 178 -1.21 13.49 -17.46
N LYS A 179 -0.58 12.48 -16.90
CA LYS A 179 -1.17 11.61 -15.86
C LYS A 179 -0.16 11.36 -14.78
N GLY A 180 -0.62 11.38 -13.55
CA GLY A 180 0.21 11.02 -12.41
C GLY A 180 -0.58 10.31 -11.34
N TYR A 181 0.14 9.67 -10.46
CA TYR A 181 -0.39 9.11 -9.23
C TYR A 181 0.67 9.14 -8.13
N GLU A 182 0.22 9.23 -6.89
CA GLU A 182 1.06 9.14 -5.71
C GLU A 182 0.36 8.26 -4.67
N VAL A 183 1.11 7.39 -4.02
CA VAL A 183 0.65 6.54 -2.93
C VAL A 183 1.56 6.77 -1.74
N ASN A 184 0.99 7.27 -0.65
CA ASN A 184 1.69 7.56 0.58
C ASN A 184 1.34 6.51 1.62
N LEU A 185 2.25 5.58 1.86
CA LEU A 185 2.08 4.57 2.88
C LEU A 185 2.24 5.16 4.28
N SER A 186 1.54 4.57 5.24
CA SER A 186 1.72 4.93 6.65
C SER A 186 3.15 4.64 7.13
N ASP A 187 3.63 5.38 8.12
CA ASP A 187 4.94 5.12 8.73
C ASP A 187 5.02 3.71 9.31
N LEU A 188 3.93 3.19 9.83
CA LEU A 188 3.85 1.81 10.32
C LEU A 188 4.13 0.80 9.21
N ASN A 189 3.64 1.06 8.00
CA ASN A 189 3.86 0.20 6.84
C ASN A 189 5.30 0.32 6.33
N LYS A 190 5.79 1.56 6.17
CA LYS A 190 7.18 1.85 5.72
C LYS A 190 8.23 1.24 6.62
N GLN A 191 8.02 1.24 7.92
CA GLN A 191 8.93 0.69 8.93
C GLN A 191 8.75 -0.81 9.15
N GLY A 192 7.80 -1.47 8.44
CA GLY A 192 7.55 -2.89 8.61
C GLY A 192 6.95 -3.27 9.96
N LEU A 193 6.31 -2.31 10.65
CA LEU A 193 5.73 -2.53 11.98
C LEU A 193 4.37 -3.24 11.96
N LEU A 194 3.79 -3.43 10.77
CA LEU A 194 2.54 -4.15 10.59
C LEU A 194 2.81 -5.63 10.32
N TRP A 195 2.07 -6.52 10.98
CA TRP A 195 2.25 -7.95 10.81
C TRP A 195 1.91 -8.43 9.39
N GLY A 196 2.94 -8.92 8.69
CA GLY A 196 2.80 -9.48 7.34
C GLY A 196 2.49 -8.45 6.24
N ILE A 197 2.73 -7.17 6.50
CA ILE A 197 2.56 -6.08 5.54
C ILE A 197 3.80 -5.20 5.60
N GLY A 198 4.31 -4.84 4.45
CA GLY A 198 5.40 -3.90 4.30
C GLY A 198 5.35 -3.31 2.90
N GLY A 199 5.89 -2.12 2.74
CA GLY A 199 5.88 -1.44 1.45
C GLY A 199 6.72 -0.16 1.45
N VAL A 200 6.75 0.43 0.29
CA VAL A 200 7.38 1.74 0.05
C VAL A 200 6.38 2.64 -0.67
N ASP A 201 6.55 3.94 -0.52
CA ASP A 201 5.78 4.90 -1.28
C ASP A 201 5.94 4.65 -2.78
N GLY A 202 4.88 4.88 -3.52
CA GLY A 202 4.87 4.74 -4.96
C GLY A 202 4.32 5.99 -5.63
N GLY A 203 4.82 6.28 -6.82
CA GLY A 203 4.32 7.40 -7.58
C GLY A 203 5.00 7.48 -8.93
N GLY A 204 4.39 8.23 -9.81
CA GLY A 204 4.94 8.49 -11.13
C GLY A 204 4.07 9.43 -11.94
N GLU A 205 4.70 10.11 -12.87
CA GLU A 205 4.07 10.99 -13.84
C GLU A 205 4.48 10.58 -15.26
N ARG A 206 3.56 10.73 -16.17
CA ARG A 206 3.78 10.46 -17.59
C ARG A 206 3.12 11.54 -18.43
N GLU A 207 3.89 12.11 -19.33
CA GLU A 207 3.41 13.01 -20.38
C GLU A 207 3.40 12.30 -21.74
N ARG A 208 2.38 12.61 -22.54
CA ARG A 208 2.24 12.16 -23.91
C ARG A 208 1.80 13.33 -24.79
N ASN A 209 2.54 13.54 -25.87
CA ASN A 209 2.21 14.49 -26.93
C ASN A 209 1.97 13.72 -28.26
N ALA A 210 0.90 14.05 -28.98
CA ALA A 210 0.56 13.45 -30.27
C ALA A 210 -0.02 14.48 -31.24
#